data_ed51e2c679278914ea1548e090ecc7a0
#
_entry.id   ed51e2c679278914ea1548e090ecc7a0
#
_cell.length_a   1.000
_cell.length_b   1.000
_cell.length_c   1.000
_cell.angle_alpha   90.00
_cell.angle_beta   90.00
_cell.angle_gamma   90.00
#
_symmetry.space_group_name_H-M   'P 1'
#
loop_
_entity.id
_entity.type
_entity.pdbx_description
1 polymer ?
#
loop_
_entity_poly.entity_id
_entity_poly.type
_entity_poly.pdbx_seq_one_letter_code
_entity_poly.pdbx_strand_id
1 'polypeptide(L)'
;MHQSDKMLAVKKLLDKLIKPKHPNIIRFDVRAYDTEKFGSIPQVYVYLKEHDDDDELNIDWEIKEVLRYLSIKTHMMRFIVGDDESASL
;
A
#
# COMPACT_ATOMS: atom_id res chain seq x y z
N MET A 1 -13.80 9.84 10.56
CA MET A 1 -12.67 10.06 10.90
C MET A 1 -11.89 8.95 11.35
N HIS A 2 -12.40 8.01 11.96
CA HIS A 2 -11.64 6.93 12.51
C HIS A 2 -11.02 6.06 11.46
N GLN A 3 -11.70 5.86 10.31
CA GLN A 3 -11.11 5.11 9.21
C GLN A 3 -9.90 5.83 8.66
N SER A 4 -9.99 7.14 8.58
CA SER A 4 -8.87 7.94 8.10
C SER A 4 -7.65 7.77 8.97
N ASP A 5 -7.85 7.70 10.27
CA ASP A 5 -6.74 7.55 11.20
C ASP A 5 -6.07 6.20 11.02
N LYS A 6 -6.86 5.14 10.82
CA LYS A 6 -6.32 3.81 10.60
C LYS A 6 -5.54 3.75 9.29
N MET A 7 -6.09 4.31 8.22
CA MET A 7 -5.43 4.30 6.93
C MET A 7 -4.14 5.12 6.97
N LEU A 8 -4.17 6.25 7.67
CA LEU A 8 -2.99 7.08 7.81
C LEU A 8 -1.91 6.37 8.61
N ALA A 9 -2.29 5.63 9.65
CA ALA A 9 -1.34 4.88 10.46
C ALA A 9 -0.65 3.81 9.62
N VAL A 10 -1.40 3.10 8.78
CA VAL A 10 -0.83 2.10 7.89
C VAL A 10 0.15 2.76 6.92
N LYS A 11 -0.25 3.89 6.34
CA LYS A 11 0.61 4.60 5.39
C LYS A 11 1.92 5.01 6.04
N LYS A 12 1.86 5.57 7.24
CA LYS A 12 3.07 6.00 7.94
C LYS A 12 3.98 4.82 8.24
N LEU A 13 3.40 3.69 8.60
CA LEU A 13 4.17 2.49 8.88
C LEU A 13 4.91 2.01 7.64
N LEU A 14 4.22 1.99 6.50
CA LEU A 14 4.84 1.57 5.24
C LEU A 14 5.92 2.56 4.80
N ASP A 15 5.67 3.85 4.97
CA ASP A 15 6.68 4.86 4.65
C ASP A 15 7.94 4.67 5.48
N LYS A 16 7.79 4.23 6.70
CA LYS A 16 8.92 4.06 7.60
C LYS A 16 9.68 2.75 7.37
N LEU A 17 8.94 1.65 7.16
CA LEU A 17 9.55 0.32 7.12
C LEU A 17 9.85 -0.19 5.72
N ILE A 18 9.10 0.23 4.73
CA ILE A 18 9.21 -0.33 3.39
C ILE A 18 9.85 0.63 2.40
N LYS A 19 9.37 1.87 2.37
CA LYS A 19 9.80 2.82 1.37
C LYS A 19 11.33 3.04 1.32
N PRO A 20 12.03 3.13 2.46
CA PRO A 20 13.48 3.36 2.41
C PRO A 20 14.27 2.24 1.77
N LYS A 21 13.71 1.04 1.72
CA LYS A 21 14.39 -0.12 1.14
C LYS A 21 14.20 -0.23 -0.37
N HIS A 22 13.27 0.53 -0.92
CA HIS A 22 12.90 0.39 -2.33
C HIS A 22 12.89 1.74 -3.02
N PRO A 23 14.01 2.13 -3.63
CA PRO A 23 14.10 3.44 -4.29
C PRO A 23 13.10 3.64 -5.42
N ASN A 24 12.58 2.55 -5.97
CA ASN A 24 11.60 2.63 -7.04
C ASN A 24 10.25 3.12 -6.55
N ILE A 25 9.99 3.11 -5.24
CA ILE A 25 8.72 3.57 -4.70
C ILE A 25 8.70 5.09 -4.62
N ILE A 26 7.73 5.70 -5.29
CA ILE A 26 7.52 7.14 -5.18
C ILE A 26 6.79 7.45 -3.89
N ARG A 27 5.67 6.77 -3.67
CA ARG A 27 4.86 6.96 -2.46
C ARG A 27 3.85 5.83 -2.32
N PHE A 28 3.28 5.74 -1.13
CA PHE A 28 2.14 4.86 -0.87
C PHE A 28 0.90 5.71 -0.71
N ASP A 29 -0.23 5.12 -1.06
CA ASP A 29 -1.53 5.66 -0.69
C ASP A 29 -2.31 4.53 -0.08
N VAL A 30 -3.07 4.79 0.98
CA VAL A 30 -3.84 3.75 1.66
C VAL A 30 -5.27 4.23 1.75
N ARG A 31 -6.17 3.46 1.17
CA ARG A 31 -7.59 3.80 1.11
C ARG A 31 -8.41 2.74 1.81
N ALA A 32 -9.57 3.14 2.29
CA ALA A 32 -10.50 2.20 2.91
C ALA A 32 -11.25 1.43 1.83
N TYR A 33 -11.29 0.13 1.99
CA TYR A 33 -12.08 -0.74 1.10
C TYR A 33 -13.13 -1.42 1.96
N ASP A 34 -14.40 -1.17 1.64
CA ASP A 34 -15.50 -1.68 2.46
C ASP A 34 -15.83 -3.11 2.10
N THR A 35 -15.90 -3.97 3.12
CA THR A 35 -16.30 -5.35 2.93
C THR A 35 -17.47 -5.65 3.85
N GLU A 36 -18.29 -6.62 3.46
CA GLU A 36 -19.39 -7.05 4.30
C GLU A 36 -18.91 -7.82 5.52
N LYS A 37 -17.87 -8.61 5.33
CA LYS A 37 -17.43 -9.53 6.37
C LYS A 37 -16.50 -8.87 7.37
N PHE A 38 -15.62 -7.99 6.90
CA PHE A 38 -14.59 -7.42 7.77
C PHE A 38 -14.73 -5.92 7.97
N GLY A 39 -15.79 -5.31 7.45
CA GLY A 39 -15.93 -3.86 7.52
C GLY A 39 -14.95 -3.17 6.58
N SER A 40 -14.45 -2.03 7.00
CA SER A 40 -13.48 -1.27 6.19
C SER A 40 -12.08 -1.76 6.46
N ILE A 41 -11.41 -2.20 5.41
CA ILE A 41 -10.03 -2.66 5.52
C ILE A 41 -9.14 -1.82 4.61
N PRO A 42 -7.83 -1.76 4.90
CA PRO A 42 -6.92 -0.98 4.06
C PRO A 42 -6.72 -1.60 2.69
N GLN A 43 -6.64 -0.77 1.68
CA GLN A 43 -6.14 -1.17 0.37
C GLN A 43 -4.95 -0.28 0.07
N VAL A 44 -3.79 -0.88 -0.19
CA VAL A 44 -2.55 -0.17 -0.41
C VAL A 44 -2.33 0.04 -1.90
N TYR A 45 -2.03 1.27 -2.27
CA TYR A 45 -1.65 1.65 -3.62
C TYR A 45 -0.18 2.03 -3.58
N VAL A 46 0.62 1.38 -4.42
CA VAL A 46 2.06 1.61 -4.48
C VAL A 46 2.37 2.31 -5.79
N TYR A 47 2.92 3.52 -5.69
CA TYR A 47 3.27 4.30 -6.87
C TYR A 47 4.76 4.14 -7.13
N LEU A 48 5.09 3.64 -8.32
CA LEU A 48 6.46 3.29 -8.71
C LEU A 48 6.98 4.21 -9.79
N LYS A 49 8.29 4.43 -9.79
CA LYS A 49 8.93 5.20 -10.85
C LYS A 49 8.89 4.45 -12.17
N GLU A 50 9.09 3.15 -12.12
CA GLU A 50 9.04 2.32 -13.32
C GLU A 50 8.55 0.92 -12.98
N HIS A 51 8.10 0.23 -14.00
CA HIS A 51 7.58 -1.13 -13.85
C HIS A 51 8.73 -2.12 -13.75
N ASP A 52 8.66 -2.98 -12.74
CA ASP A 52 9.67 -4.02 -12.52
C ASP A 52 9.00 -5.16 -11.76
N ASP A 53 8.83 -6.29 -12.42
CA ASP A 53 8.09 -7.42 -11.86
C ASP A 53 8.72 -7.95 -10.59
N ASP A 54 10.05 -8.07 -10.58
CA ASP A 54 10.74 -8.60 -9.39
C ASP A 54 10.60 -7.66 -8.23
N ASP A 55 10.71 -6.37 -8.49
CA ASP A 55 10.58 -5.35 -7.46
C ASP A 55 9.17 -5.37 -6.88
N GLU A 56 8.16 -5.46 -7.75
CA GLU A 56 6.78 -5.51 -7.31
C GLU A 56 6.49 -6.72 -6.44
N LEU A 57 7.04 -7.87 -6.80
CA LEU A 57 6.86 -9.08 -5.99
C LEU A 57 7.49 -8.92 -4.61
N ASN A 58 8.68 -8.34 -4.55
CA ASN A 58 9.36 -8.13 -3.28
C ASN A 58 8.61 -7.15 -2.41
N ILE A 59 8.16 -6.05 -2.98
CA ILE A 59 7.41 -5.05 -2.26
C ILE A 59 6.10 -5.64 -1.74
N ASP A 60 5.39 -6.36 -2.59
CA ASP A 60 4.14 -6.99 -2.22
C ASP A 60 4.35 -7.92 -1.02
N TRP A 61 5.37 -8.75 -1.10
CA TRP A 61 5.65 -9.71 -0.04
C TRP A 61 5.99 -9.01 1.27
N GLU A 62 6.84 -7.97 1.21
CA GLU A 62 7.24 -7.27 2.42
C GLU A 62 6.07 -6.55 3.08
N ILE A 63 5.24 -5.91 2.29
CA ILE A 63 4.07 -5.22 2.84
C ILE A 63 3.13 -6.23 3.49
N LYS A 64 2.88 -7.35 2.84
CA LYS A 64 2.02 -8.38 3.39
C LYS A 64 2.58 -8.94 4.69
N GLU A 65 3.89 -9.11 4.77
CA GLU A 65 4.51 -9.61 6.00
C GLU A 65 4.32 -8.65 7.16
N VAL A 66 4.54 -7.36 6.92
CA VAL A 66 4.38 -6.35 7.96
C VAL A 66 2.94 -6.33 8.46
N LEU A 67 1.99 -6.28 7.54
CA LEU A 67 0.59 -6.14 7.91
C LEU A 67 0.06 -7.43 8.55
N ARG A 68 0.51 -8.57 8.09
CA ARG A 68 0.12 -9.83 8.70
C ARG A 68 0.67 -9.94 10.12
N TYR A 69 1.90 -9.50 10.33
CA TYR A 69 2.49 -9.52 11.65
C TYR A 69 1.66 -8.70 12.64
N LEU A 70 1.04 -7.62 12.15
CA LEU A 70 0.21 -6.76 12.98
C LEU A 70 -1.26 -7.19 12.96
N SER A 71 -1.55 -8.31 12.33
CA SER A 71 -2.92 -8.84 12.21
C SER A 71 -3.86 -7.85 11.52
N ILE A 72 -3.34 -7.12 10.53
CA ILE A 72 -4.13 -6.21 9.75
C ILE A 72 -4.51 -6.88 8.44
N LYS A 73 -5.81 -7.03 8.22
CA LYS A 73 -6.33 -7.60 6.99
C LYS A 73 -6.38 -6.52 5.93
N THR A 74 -5.99 -6.84 4.70
CA THR A 74 -5.96 -5.87 3.62
C THR A 74 -6.63 -6.42 2.38
N HIS A 75 -7.06 -5.50 1.51
CA HIS A 75 -7.57 -5.87 0.20
C HIS A 75 -6.38 -5.98 -0.75
N MET A 76 -6.64 -6.45 -1.96
CA MET A 76 -5.59 -6.65 -2.97
C MET A 76 -4.82 -5.34 -3.20
N MET A 77 -3.49 -5.47 -3.20
CA MET A 77 -2.62 -4.33 -3.42
C MET A 77 -2.61 -3.93 -4.88
N ARG A 78 -2.46 -2.63 -5.14
CA ARG A 78 -2.41 -2.12 -6.50
C ARG A 78 -1.08 -1.42 -6.73
N PHE A 79 -0.49 -1.68 -7.89
CA PHE A 79 0.75 -1.02 -8.30
C PHE A 79 0.47 -0.10 -9.47
N ILE A 80 0.96 1.13 -9.39
CA ILE A 80 0.72 2.15 -10.41
C ILE A 80 2.06 2.77 -10.77
N VAL A 81 2.36 2.86 -12.05
CA VAL A 81 3.58 3.52 -12.50
C VAL A 81 3.28 5.00 -12.68
N GLY A 82 4.05 5.84 -12.01
CA GLY A 82 3.83 7.28 -12.03
C GLY A 82 3.31 7.77 -10.71
N ASP A 83 3.37 9.07 -10.50
CA ASP A 83 2.97 9.68 -9.25
C ASP A 83 1.54 10.20 -9.28
N ASP A 84 1.04 10.51 -10.46
CA ASP A 84 -0.27 11.09 -10.63
C ASP A 84 -1.23 10.06 -11.17
N GLU A 85 -2.21 9.69 -10.34
CA GLU A 85 -3.19 8.71 -10.70
C GLU A 85 -3.96 9.10 -11.96
N SER A 86 -4.19 10.37 -12.16
CA SER A 86 -4.93 10.84 -13.32
C SER A 86 -4.13 10.69 -14.61
N ALA A 87 -2.83 10.55 -14.51
CA ALA A 87 -1.99 10.37 -15.69
C ALA A 87 -2.23 9.01 -16.34
N SER A 88 -2.81 8.08 -15.62
CA SER A 88 -3.06 6.75 -16.17
C SER A 88 -4.35 6.71 -16.99
N LEU A 89 -5.09 7.78 -16.99
CA LEU A 89 -6.30 7.86 -17.77
C LEU A 89 -5.98 8.24 -19.23
#